data_7c927d9960a1eff726686d8abd671f51
#
_entry.id   7c927d9960a1eff726686d8abd671f51
#
_cell.length_a   1.000
_cell.length_b   1.000
_cell.length_c   1.000
_cell.angle_alpha   90.00
_cell.angle_beta   90.00
_cell.angle_gamma   90.00
#
_symmetry.space_group_name_H-M   'P 1'
#
loop_
_entity.id
_entity.type
_entity.pdbx_description
1 polymer ?
#
loop_
_entity_poly.entity_id
_entity_poly.type
_entity_poly.pdbx_seq_one_letter_code
_entity_poly.pdbx_strand_id
1 'polypeptide(L)'
;QELNVLQGIDLDVEEGEVIAVIGPSGSGKSTLLRCLNKLETINRGTIIIDGELLADTSSTGEVVYAPGDESRRIACKMGMVFQQFNLFPHMTVLQNLIEAPVQVQKRDRAQVIEEAKILLGKVGLSEKADVYPRKLSGGQQQRVAIARALAMKPSIMLFDEPTSSLDPELTGEVLRTMRELAEEKMTMVVVTHEMGFAREVATKVIFMADGRVQEQGRPEDIFTNPKNERLQAFLQTVLK
;
A
#
# COMPACT_ATOMS: atom_id res chain seq x y z
N GLN A 1 15.71 -3.97 -25.51
CA GLN A 1 16.20 -3.00 -24.51
C GLN A 1 15.53 -3.35 -23.20
N GLU A 2 16.29 -3.64 -22.17
CA GLU A 2 15.76 -3.76 -20.82
C GLU A 2 15.23 -2.39 -20.38
N LEU A 3 13.97 -2.33 -19.98
CA LEU A 3 13.34 -1.13 -19.46
C LEU A 3 13.66 -1.00 -17.97
N ASN A 4 14.56 -0.11 -17.63
CA ASN A 4 14.82 0.24 -16.22
C ASN A 4 13.70 1.13 -15.70
N VAL A 5 12.73 0.53 -15.02
CA VAL A 5 11.54 1.22 -14.49
C VAL A 5 11.88 2.08 -13.28
N LEU A 6 12.71 1.59 -12.36
CA LEU A 6 13.21 2.31 -11.19
C LEU A 6 14.70 2.62 -11.37
N GLN A 7 15.11 3.86 -11.06
CA GLN A 7 16.44 4.36 -11.32
C GLN A 7 17.02 5.07 -10.07
N GLY A 8 17.47 4.30 -9.10
CA GLY A 8 18.05 4.84 -7.86
C GLY A 8 16.98 5.52 -7.00
N ILE A 9 16.22 4.71 -6.28
CA ILE A 9 15.22 5.18 -5.31
C ILE A 9 15.78 4.98 -3.92
N ASP A 10 15.90 6.07 -3.17
CA ASP A 10 16.18 6.07 -1.74
C ASP A 10 14.91 6.47 -1.00
N LEU A 11 14.44 5.62 -0.09
CA LEU A 11 13.20 5.79 0.65
C LEU A 11 13.37 5.29 2.08
N ASP A 12 13.24 6.20 3.02
CA ASP A 12 13.14 5.89 4.45
C ASP A 12 11.73 6.18 4.94
N VAL A 13 11.15 5.23 5.67
CA VAL A 13 9.80 5.31 6.25
C VAL A 13 9.91 4.99 7.73
N GLU A 14 9.53 5.94 8.57
CA GLU A 14 9.51 5.77 10.02
C GLU A 14 8.18 5.16 10.50
N GLU A 15 8.18 4.54 11.68
CA GLU A 15 6.97 4.00 12.29
C GLU A 15 5.92 5.10 12.49
N GLY A 16 4.70 4.84 12.05
CA GLY A 16 3.59 5.78 12.12
C GLY A 16 3.59 6.87 11.03
N GLU A 17 4.58 6.87 10.11
CA GLU A 17 4.56 7.78 8.95
C GLU A 17 3.53 7.35 7.91
N VAL A 18 2.95 8.34 7.26
CA VAL A 18 2.13 8.18 6.05
C VAL A 18 2.85 8.83 4.88
N ILE A 19 3.40 8.01 4.00
CA ILE A 19 4.09 8.47 2.78
C ILE A 19 3.09 8.46 1.63
N ALA A 20 2.81 9.61 1.04
CA ALA A 20 2.07 9.69 -0.23
C ALA A 20 3.04 9.74 -1.41
N VAL A 21 2.92 8.78 -2.32
CA VAL A 21 3.71 8.72 -3.56
C VAL A 21 2.83 9.20 -4.72
N ILE A 22 3.16 10.35 -5.28
CA ILE A 22 2.43 10.99 -6.38
C ILE A 22 3.30 11.09 -7.64
N GLY A 23 2.69 11.30 -8.79
CA GLY A 23 3.39 11.48 -10.07
C GLY A 23 2.62 10.92 -11.26
N PRO A 24 3.07 11.20 -12.48
CA PRO A 24 2.40 10.76 -13.71
C PRO A 24 2.32 9.23 -13.82
N SER A 25 1.39 8.75 -14.64
CA SER A 25 1.31 7.32 -14.98
C SER A 25 2.61 6.85 -15.63
N GLY A 26 3.03 5.62 -15.32
CA GLY A 26 4.28 5.05 -15.85
C GLY A 26 5.56 5.54 -15.13
N SER A 27 5.48 6.35 -14.06
CA SER A 27 6.67 6.81 -13.33
C SER A 27 7.32 5.78 -12.40
N GLY A 28 6.76 4.57 -12.30
CA GLY A 28 7.32 3.47 -11.50
C GLY A 28 6.73 3.33 -10.08
N LYS A 29 5.71 4.10 -9.70
CA LYS A 29 5.11 4.09 -8.33
C LYS A 29 4.63 2.70 -7.89
N SER A 30 3.80 2.06 -8.71
CA SER A 30 3.31 0.69 -8.41
C SER A 30 4.43 -0.35 -8.42
N THR A 31 5.42 -0.19 -9.30
CA THR A 31 6.60 -1.06 -9.33
C THR A 31 7.41 -0.93 -8.04
N LEU A 32 7.56 0.28 -7.51
CA LEU A 32 8.20 0.51 -6.20
C LEU A 32 7.51 -0.29 -5.09
N LEU A 33 6.17 -0.16 -4.95
CA LEU A 33 5.43 -0.93 -3.94
C LEU A 33 5.57 -2.45 -4.12
N ARG A 34 5.55 -2.92 -5.36
CA ARG A 34 5.70 -4.35 -5.68
C ARG A 34 7.09 -4.87 -5.37
N CYS A 35 8.13 -4.05 -5.57
CA CYS A 35 9.49 -4.40 -5.17
C CYS A 35 9.62 -4.49 -3.63
N LEU A 36 9.01 -3.57 -2.88
CA LEU A 36 9.01 -3.60 -1.42
C LEU A 36 8.39 -4.90 -0.90
N ASN A 37 7.24 -5.30 -1.47
CA ASN A 37 6.49 -6.50 -1.06
C ASN A 37 6.94 -7.79 -1.77
N LYS A 38 8.08 -7.78 -2.45
CA LYS A 38 8.63 -8.93 -3.19
C LYS A 38 7.68 -9.54 -4.25
N LEU A 39 6.74 -8.77 -4.77
CA LEU A 39 5.94 -9.14 -5.93
C LEU A 39 6.70 -8.92 -7.23
N GLU A 40 7.70 -8.03 -7.20
CA GLU A 40 8.69 -7.82 -8.24
C GLU A 40 10.10 -7.89 -7.63
N THR A 41 11.09 -8.22 -8.44
CA THR A 41 12.49 -8.29 -7.99
C THR A 41 13.24 -7.03 -8.40
N ILE A 42 14.11 -6.55 -7.50
CA ILE A 42 15.02 -5.45 -7.83
C ILE A 42 16.26 -5.99 -8.55
N ASN A 43 16.85 -5.16 -9.43
CA ASN A 43 18.10 -5.50 -10.11
C ASN A 43 19.34 -5.10 -9.30
N ARG A 44 19.22 -4.06 -8.46
CA ARG A 44 20.26 -3.57 -7.54
C ARG A 44 19.62 -2.82 -6.38
N GLY A 45 20.32 -2.75 -5.26
CA GLY A 45 19.91 -2.00 -4.09
C GLY A 45 19.76 -2.87 -2.86
N THR A 46 19.28 -2.25 -1.78
CA THR A 46 19.06 -2.88 -0.50
C THR A 46 17.63 -2.60 -0.05
N ILE A 47 16.93 -3.60 0.47
CA ILE A 47 15.61 -3.45 1.07
C ILE A 47 15.68 -3.98 2.50
N ILE A 48 15.39 -3.11 3.45
CA ILE A 48 15.33 -3.42 4.88
C ILE A 48 13.91 -3.10 5.38
N ILE A 49 13.28 -4.04 6.07
CA ILE A 49 11.93 -3.88 6.64
C ILE A 49 11.99 -4.17 8.13
N ASP A 50 11.63 -3.21 8.98
CA ASP A 50 11.74 -3.28 10.44
C ASP A 50 13.12 -3.79 10.91
N GLY A 51 14.20 -3.25 10.34
CA GLY A 51 15.57 -3.65 10.65
C GLY A 51 16.00 -5.01 10.10
N GLU A 52 15.16 -5.72 9.37
CA GLU A 52 15.47 -7.02 8.77
C GLU A 52 15.78 -6.88 7.27
N LEU A 53 16.87 -7.48 6.84
CA LEU A 53 17.34 -7.43 5.45
C LEU A 53 16.50 -8.36 4.57
N LEU A 54 15.71 -7.80 3.66
CA LEU A 54 14.94 -8.55 2.68
C LEU A 54 15.76 -8.85 1.41
N ALA A 55 16.52 -7.87 0.93
CA ALA A 55 17.35 -8.01 -0.26
C ALA A 55 18.57 -7.10 -0.18
N ASP A 56 19.69 -7.53 -0.75
CA ASP A 56 20.89 -6.72 -0.88
C ASP A 56 21.68 -7.07 -2.14
N THR A 57 22.44 -6.11 -2.65
CA THR A 57 23.34 -6.34 -3.78
C THR A 57 24.67 -6.89 -3.28
N SER A 58 25.00 -8.10 -3.70
CA SER A 58 26.28 -8.77 -3.37
C SER A 58 27.49 -8.04 -3.96
N SER A 59 28.67 -8.41 -3.50
CA SER A 59 29.95 -7.92 -4.07
C SER A 59 30.14 -8.25 -5.55
N THR A 60 29.43 -9.25 -6.07
CA THR A 60 29.42 -9.61 -7.50
C THR A 60 28.45 -8.78 -8.33
N GLY A 61 27.63 -7.91 -7.69
CA GLY A 61 26.63 -7.08 -8.34
C GLY A 61 25.28 -7.76 -8.54
N GLU A 62 25.09 -8.99 -8.07
CA GLU A 62 23.82 -9.72 -8.10
C GLU A 62 23.01 -9.42 -6.84
N VAL A 63 21.69 -9.35 -6.98
CA VAL A 63 20.78 -9.18 -5.83
C VAL A 63 20.55 -10.52 -5.16
N VAL A 64 20.79 -10.56 -3.88
CA VAL A 64 20.53 -11.72 -3.00
C VAL A 64 19.36 -11.37 -2.08
N TYR A 65 18.31 -12.15 -2.15
CA TYR A 65 17.18 -12.08 -1.22
C TYR A 65 17.42 -12.98 -0.01
N ALA A 66 16.85 -12.60 1.13
CA ALA A 66 16.79 -13.47 2.30
C ALA A 66 16.26 -14.86 1.92
N PRO A 67 16.68 -15.96 2.60
CA PRO A 67 16.20 -17.32 2.33
C PRO A 67 14.68 -17.43 2.31
N GLY A 68 14.14 -18.42 1.59
CA GLY A 68 12.73 -18.50 1.23
C GLY A 68 11.72 -18.28 2.37
N ASP A 69 11.92 -18.92 3.53
CA ASP A 69 11.02 -18.80 4.69
C ASP A 69 11.20 -17.45 5.41
N GLU A 70 12.41 -16.98 5.55
CA GLU A 70 12.74 -15.69 6.14
C GLU A 70 12.21 -14.54 5.26
N SER A 71 12.44 -14.61 3.97
CA SER A 71 11.93 -13.64 3.00
C SER A 71 10.40 -13.58 3.02
N ARG A 72 9.73 -14.74 3.14
CA ARG A 72 8.26 -14.78 3.27
C ARG A 72 7.80 -14.14 4.59
N ARG A 73 8.50 -14.43 5.69
CA ARG A 73 8.20 -13.84 7.00
C ARG A 73 8.35 -12.32 6.98
N ILE A 74 9.43 -11.80 6.39
CA ILE A 74 9.65 -10.36 6.25
C ILE A 74 8.57 -9.72 5.37
N ALA A 75 8.23 -10.34 4.22
CA ALA A 75 7.18 -9.84 3.34
C ALA A 75 5.79 -9.82 4.02
N CYS A 76 5.50 -10.76 4.94
CA CYS A 76 4.26 -10.77 5.72
C CYS A 76 4.11 -9.60 6.70
N LYS A 77 5.18 -8.85 6.98
CA LYS A 77 5.12 -7.59 7.75
C LYS A 77 4.45 -6.46 6.97
N MET A 78 4.28 -6.62 5.67
CA MET A 78 3.64 -5.63 4.81
C MET A 78 2.29 -6.14 4.30
N GLY A 79 1.24 -5.37 4.56
CA GLY A 79 -0.07 -5.57 3.96
C GLY A 79 -0.14 -4.82 2.63
N MET A 80 -0.65 -5.45 1.57
CA MET A 80 -0.80 -4.81 0.26
C MET A 80 -2.27 -4.72 -0.13
N VAL A 81 -2.69 -3.51 -0.51
CA VAL A 81 -4.01 -3.20 -1.07
C VAL A 81 -3.83 -2.73 -2.51
N PHE A 82 -4.46 -3.40 -3.44
CA PHE A 82 -4.31 -3.15 -4.88
C PHE A 82 -5.42 -2.24 -5.41
N GLN A 83 -5.19 -1.65 -6.56
CA GLN A 83 -6.18 -0.91 -7.34
C GLN A 83 -7.42 -1.76 -7.66
N GLN A 84 -7.23 -3.00 -8.10
CA GLN A 84 -8.28 -4.02 -8.19
C GLN A 84 -8.34 -4.75 -6.84
N PHE A 85 -9.53 -4.94 -6.32
CA PHE A 85 -9.76 -5.44 -4.96
C PHE A 85 -9.13 -6.80 -4.68
N ASN A 86 -8.97 -7.64 -5.72
CA ASN A 86 -8.33 -8.96 -5.70
C ASN A 86 -8.89 -9.88 -4.59
N LEU A 87 -10.19 -9.76 -4.30
CA LEU A 87 -10.86 -10.66 -3.37
C LEU A 87 -11.07 -12.03 -4.01
N PHE A 88 -11.02 -13.08 -3.19
CA PHE A 88 -11.34 -14.44 -3.62
C PHE A 88 -12.86 -14.54 -3.89
N PRO A 89 -13.31 -14.64 -5.16
CA PRO A 89 -14.72 -14.52 -5.50
C PRO A 89 -15.58 -15.70 -5.02
N HIS A 90 -14.95 -16.84 -4.76
CA HIS A 90 -15.57 -18.07 -4.28
C HIS A 90 -15.62 -18.17 -2.74
N MET A 91 -15.07 -17.19 -2.03
CA MET A 91 -15.07 -17.08 -0.58
C MET A 91 -15.99 -15.95 -0.13
N THR A 92 -16.64 -16.11 1.04
CA THR A 92 -17.34 -15.01 1.69
C THR A 92 -16.36 -13.93 2.15
N VAL A 93 -16.90 -12.78 2.56
CA VAL A 93 -16.10 -11.68 3.15
C VAL A 93 -15.29 -12.18 4.34
N LEU A 94 -15.91 -12.87 5.29
CA LEU A 94 -15.22 -13.43 6.45
C LEU A 94 -14.13 -14.42 6.04
N GLN A 95 -14.41 -15.31 5.10
CA GLN A 95 -13.44 -16.28 4.60
C GLN A 95 -12.24 -15.58 3.94
N ASN A 96 -12.46 -14.49 3.19
CA ASN A 96 -11.37 -13.68 2.63
C ASN A 96 -10.42 -13.13 3.70
N LEU A 97 -10.93 -12.73 4.88
CA LEU A 97 -10.10 -12.18 5.96
C LEU A 97 -9.33 -13.26 6.70
N ILE A 98 -9.95 -14.41 6.96
CA ILE A 98 -9.36 -15.43 7.83
C ILE A 98 -8.39 -16.38 7.12
N GLU A 99 -8.47 -16.49 5.79
CA GLU A 99 -7.70 -17.51 5.04
C GLU A 99 -6.19 -17.37 5.26
N ALA A 100 -5.63 -16.19 5.01
CA ALA A 100 -4.19 -16.00 5.14
C ALA A 100 -3.67 -16.11 6.58
N PRO A 101 -4.29 -15.49 7.61
CA PRO A 101 -3.87 -15.68 8.99
C PRO A 101 -3.85 -17.15 9.44
N VAL A 102 -4.86 -17.94 9.04
CA VAL A 102 -4.95 -19.36 9.40
C VAL A 102 -3.96 -20.20 8.60
N GLN A 103 -3.88 -20.02 7.27
CA GLN A 103 -3.08 -20.90 6.42
C GLN A 103 -1.60 -20.53 6.42
N VAL A 104 -1.26 -19.24 6.42
CA VAL A 104 0.12 -18.76 6.31
C VAL A 104 0.75 -18.58 7.70
N GLN A 105 0.04 -17.88 8.62
CA GLN A 105 0.57 -17.62 9.96
C GLN A 105 0.27 -18.76 10.96
N LYS A 106 -0.51 -19.79 10.56
CA LYS A 106 -0.90 -20.95 11.41
C LYS A 106 -1.59 -20.53 12.72
N ARG A 107 -2.31 -19.42 12.71
CA ARG A 107 -3.03 -18.91 13.88
C ARG A 107 -4.30 -19.72 14.14
N ASP A 108 -4.75 -19.72 15.39
CA ASP A 108 -5.99 -20.38 15.78
C ASP A 108 -7.19 -19.78 15.02
N ARG A 109 -7.97 -20.66 14.39
CA ARG A 109 -9.10 -20.25 13.53
C ARG A 109 -10.18 -19.51 14.31
N ALA A 110 -10.49 -19.94 15.53
CA ALA A 110 -11.56 -19.33 16.32
C ALA A 110 -11.16 -17.90 16.74
N GLN A 111 -9.93 -17.72 17.18
CA GLN A 111 -9.38 -16.40 17.49
C GLN A 111 -9.38 -15.48 16.26
N VAL A 112 -8.93 -15.98 15.09
CA VAL A 112 -8.88 -15.20 13.85
C VAL A 112 -10.29 -14.78 13.39
N ILE A 113 -11.31 -15.63 13.57
CA ILE A 113 -12.71 -15.27 13.25
C ILE A 113 -13.16 -14.08 14.10
N GLU A 114 -12.91 -14.07 15.40
CA GLU A 114 -13.33 -12.96 16.26
C GLU A 114 -12.57 -11.66 15.91
N GLU A 115 -11.28 -11.73 15.66
CA GLU A 115 -10.50 -10.58 15.18
C GLU A 115 -11.00 -10.06 13.82
N ALA A 116 -11.34 -10.97 12.90
CA ALA A 116 -11.89 -10.59 11.59
C ALA A 116 -13.25 -9.87 11.69
N LYS A 117 -14.11 -10.29 12.64
CA LYS A 117 -15.38 -9.58 12.91
C LYS A 117 -15.14 -8.17 13.43
N ILE A 118 -14.15 -7.98 14.31
CA ILE A 118 -13.75 -6.65 14.81
C ILE A 118 -13.27 -5.78 13.62
N LEU A 119 -12.42 -6.33 12.75
CA LEU A 119 -11.94 -5.61 11.56
C LEU A 119 -13.08 -5.25 10.61
N LEU A 120 -14.07 -6.14 10.41
CA LEU A 120 -15.25 -5.82 9.62
C LEU A 120 -16.08 -4.69 10.25
N GLY A 121 -16.18 -4.65 11.57
CA GLY A 121 -16.78 -3.53 12.29
C GLY A 121 -16.04 -2.22 12.03
N LYS A 122 -14.72 -2.26 12.10
CA LYS A 122 -13.83 -1.10 11.86
C LYS A 122 -14.02 -0.51 10.46
N VAL A 123 -14.19 -1.33 9.44
CA VAL A 123 -14.45 -0.86 8.06
C VAL A 123 -15.94 -0.68 7.74
N GLY A 124 -16.83 -0.74 8.75
CA GLY A 124 -18.28 -0.54 8.60
C GLY A 124 -19.00 -1.63 7.81
N LEU A 125 -18.56 -2.89 7.91
CA LEU A 125 -19.09 -4.02 7.12
C LEU A 125 -19.44 -5.24 7.99
N SER A 126 -19.77 -5.07 9.27
CA SER A 126 -20.15 -6.16 10.19
C SER A 126 -21.23 -7.09 9.64
N GLU A 127 -22.26 -6.51 9.02
CA GLU A 127 -23.41 -7.22 8.43
C GLU A 127 -23.05 -8.03 7.16
N LYS A 128 -21.84 -7.87 6.64
CA LYS A 128 -21.44 -8.43 5.35
C LYS A 128 -20.56 -9.68 5.46
N ALA A 129 -20.33 -10.20 6.66
CA ALA A 129 -19.43 -11.32 6.92
C ALA A 129 -19.70 -12.54 6.02
N ASP A 130 -20.95 -12.92 5.82
CA ASP A 130 -21.36 -14.09 5.06
C ASP A 130 -21.70 -13.79 3.59
N VAL A 131 -21.48 -12.56 3.15
CA VAL A 131 -21.75 -12.11 1.78
C VAL A 131 -20.56 -12.41 0.88
N TYR A 132 -20.81 -12.78 -0.37
CA TYR A 132 -19.76 -12.96 -1.39
C TYR A 132 -19.40 -11.62 -2.06
N PRO A 133 -18.13 -11.44 -2.50
CA PRO A 133 -17.64 -10.19 -3.09
C PRO A 133 -18.53 -9.62 -4.21
N ARG A 134 -19.10 -10.47 -5.07
CA ARG A 134 -19.99 -10.06 -6.18
C ARG A 134 -21.26 -9.30 -5.77
N LYS A 135 -21.64 -9.37 -4.49
CA LYS A 135 -22.81 -8.69 -3.93
C LYS A 135 -22.44 -7.37 -3.24
N LEU A 136 -21.18 -6.96 -3.30
CA LEU A 136 -20.67 -5.75 -2.69
C LEU A 136 -20.45 -4.66 -3.74
N SER A 137 -20.65 -3.40 -3.36
CA SER A 137 -20.20 -2.26 -4.17
C SER A 137 -18.66 -2.24 -4.26
N GLY A 138 -18.09 -1.49 -5.22
CA GLY A 138 -16.66 -1.34 -5.35
C GLY A 138 -15.99 -0.81 -4.08
N GLY A 139 -16.56 0.23 -3.45
CA GLY A 139 -16.06 0.78 -2.19
C GLY A 139 -16.14 -0.23 -1.03
N GLN A 140 -17.19 -1.05 -0.97
CA GLN A 140 -17.28 -2.14 0.00
C GLN A 140 -16.21 -3.21 -0.25
N GLN A 141 -15.99 -3.61 -1.50
CA GLN A 141 -14.95 -4.57 -1.86
C GLN A 141 -13.57 -4.06 -1.48
N GLN A 142 -13.28 -2.78 -1.70
CA GLN A 142 -12.00 -2.18 -1.32
C GLN A 142 -11.82 -2.14 0.19
N ARG A 143 -12.86 -1.79 0.95
CA ARG A 143 -12.78 -1.84 2.42
C ARG A 143 -12.60 -3.27 2.95
N VAL A 144 -13.17 -4.28 2.31
CA VAL A 144 -12.87 -5.69 2.60
C VAL A 144 -11.41 -6.02 2.29
N ALA A 145 -10.85 -5.53 1.17
CA ALA A 145 -9.45 -5.74 0.84
C ALA A 145 -8.50 -5.10 1.87
N ILE A 146 -8.85 -3.91 2.38
CA ILE A 146 -8.13 -3.26 3.49
C ILE A 146 -8.21 -4.13 4.76
N ALA A 147 -9.40 -4.56 5.15
CA ALA A 147 -9.60 -5.41 6.33
C ALA A 147 -8.85 -6.76 6.22
N ARG A 148 -8.83 -7.36 5.01
CA ARG A 148 -8.07 -8.58 4.73
C ARG A 148 -6.56 -8.38 4.93
N ALA A 149 -6.01 -7.26 4.46
CA ALA A 149 -4.60 -6.94 4.67
C ALA A 149 -4.28 -6.74 6.15
N LEU A 150 -5.15 -6.01 6.88
CA LEU A 150 -5.02 -5.79 8.33
C LEU A 150 -5.13 -7.07 9.16
N ALA A 151 -5.87 -8.10 8.69
CA ALA A 151 -6.01 -9.37 9.39
C ALA A 151 -4.68 -10.11 9.58
N MET A 152 -3.69 -9.85 8.72
CA MET A 152 -2.33 -10.35 8.86
C MET A 152 -1.49 -9.62 9.93
N LYS A 153 -2.01 -8.55 10.55
CA LYS A 153 -1.32 -7.69 11.54
C LYS A 153 0.01 -7.14 11.00
N PRO A 154 -0.01 -6.48 9.83
CA PRO A 154 1.21 -5.95 9.25
C PRO A 154 1.72 -4.75 10.05
N SER A 155 3.05 -4.51 10.03
CA SER A 155 3.66 -3.28 10.53
C SER A 155 3.47 -2.12 9.54
N ILE A 156 3.36 -2.43 8.24
CA ILE A 156 3.30 -1.44 7.16
C ILE A 156 2.16 -1.81 6.21
N MET A 157 1.34 -0.82 5.83
CA MET A 157 0.33 -0.97 4.80
C MET A 157 0.77 -0.27 3.51
N LEU A 158 0.77 -1.00 2.41
CA LEU A 158 1.06 -0.52 1.07
C LEU A 158 -0.26 -0.39 0.29
N PHE A 159 -0.53 0.79 -0.27
CA PHE A 159 -1.73 1.06 -1.06
C PHE A 159 -1.35 1.45 -2.49
N ASP A 160 -1.73 0.63 -3.46
CA ASP A 160 -1.49 0.88 -4.89
C ASP A 160 -2.77 1.41 -5.54
N GLU A 161 -2.91 2.74 -5.60
CA GLU A 161 -4.05 3.46 -6.17
C GLU A 161 -5.42 2.92 -5.69
N PRO A 162 -5.69 2.90 -4.37
CA PRO A 162 -6.82 2.18 -3.79
C PRO A 162 -8.21 2.71 -4.20
N THR A 163 -8.29 3.88 -4.82
CA THR A 163 -9.54 4.53 -5.22
C THR A 163 -9.74 4.62 -6.74
N SER A 164 -8.70 4.33 -7.56
CA SER A 164 -8.74 4.59 -9.01
C SER A 164 -9.78 3.76 -9.77
N SER A 165 -10.25 2.64 -9.19
CA SER A 165 -11.29 1.77 -9.79
C SER A 165 -12.69 2.07 -9.25
N LEU A 166 -12.88 3.17 -8.50
CA LEU A 166 -14.10 3.52 -7.82
C LEU A 166 -14.77 4.76 -8.43
N ASP A 167 -16.09 4.78 -8.38
CA ASP A 167 -16.84 6.01 -8.63
C ASP A 167 -16.53 7.05 -7.54
N PRO A 168 -16.58 8.36 -7.85
CA PRO A 168 -16.27 9.42 -6.90
C PRO A 168 -17.08 9.36 -5.58
N GLU A 169 -18.35 8.91 -5.64
CA GLU A 169 -19.19 8.77 -4.47
C GLU A 169 -18.69 7.69 -3.50
N LEU A 170 -18.06 6.62 -4.01
CA LEU A 170 -17.53 5.52 -3.22
C LEU A 170 -16.11 5.75 -2.72
N THR A 171 -15.36 6.65 -3.37
CA THR A 171 -14.01 7.04 -3.00
C THR A 171 -13.93 7.59 -1.56
N GLY A 172 -14.89 8.42 -1.17
CA GLY A 172 -14.95 9.05 0.15
C GLY A 172 -14.95 8.05 1.32
N GLU A 173 -15.65 6.91 1.17
CA GLU A 173 -15.70 5.87 2.21
C GLU A 173 -14.35 5.16 2.41
N VAL A 174 -13.64 4.89 1.32
CA VAL A 174 -12.31 4.26 1.36
C VAL A 174 -11.29 5.22 1.96
N LEU A 175 -11.29 6.48 1.51
CA LEU A 175 -10.38 7.50 2.06
C LEU A 175 -10.62 7.75 3.55
N ARG A 176 -11.88 7.69 4.02
CA ARG A 176 -12.18 7.79 5.45
C ARG A 176 -11.55 6.63 6.22
N THR A 177 -11.71 5.39 5.76
CA THR A 177 -11.06 4.24 6.39
C THR A 177 -9.54 4.41 6.45
N MET A 178 -8.92 4.94 5.38
CA MET A 178 -7.47 5.18 5.37
C MET A 178 -7.05 6.31 6.34
N ARG A 179 -7.89 7.37 6.51
CA ARG A 179 -7.65 8.40 7.54
C ARG A 179 -7.69 7.82 8.95
N GLU A 180 -8.69 6.99 9.25
CA GLU A 180 -8.82 6.31 10.55
C GLU A 180 -7.57 5.47 10.86
N LEU A 181 -7.01 4.77 9.86
CA LEU A 181 -5.74 4.04 10.01
C LEU A 181 -4.55 4.97 10.28
N ALA A 182 -4.48 6.13 9.63
CA ALA A 182 -3.44 7.13 9.87
C ALA A 182 -3.52 7.72 11.29
N GLU A 183 -4.73 8.00 11.78
CA GLU A 183 -4.97 8.47 13.14
C GLU A 183 -4.53 7.44 14.19
N GLU A 184 -4.67 6.15 13.88
CA GLU A 184 -4.17 5.04 14.70
C GLU A 184 -2.65 4.80 14.57
N LYS A 185 -1.94 5.68 13.86
CA LYS A 185 -0.49 5.58 13.65
C LYS A 185 -0.05 4.34 12.86
N MET A 186 -0.92 3.85 11.97
CA MET A 186 -0.49 2.82 11.02
C MET A 186 0.52 3.40 10.04
N THR A 187 1.68 2.75 9.92
CA THR A 187 2.68 3.12 8.92
C THR A 187 2.14 2.79 7.53
N MET A 188 2.13 3.76 6.62
CA MET A 188 1.54 3.59 5.29
C MET A 188 2.41 4.16 4.19
N VAL A 189 2.50 3.44 3.06
CA VAL A 189 3.00 3.97 1.78
C VAL A 189 1.87 3.90 0.77
N VAL A 190 1.42 5.06 0.29
CA VAL A 190 0.18 5.20 -0.49
C VAL A 190 0.50 5.81 -1.84
N VAL A 191 0.41 5.03 -2.91
CA VAL A 191 0.37 5.56 -4.28
C VAL A 191 -1.04 6.06 -4.53
N THR A 192 -1.19 7.34 -4.84
CA THR A 192 -2.51 7.95 -4.98
C THR A 192 -2.55 9.09 -5.98
N HIS A 193 -3.72 9.28 -6.59
CA HIS A 193 -4.10 10.48 -7.37
C HIS A 193 -5.02 11.42 -6.56
N GLU A 194 -5.37 11.06 -5.32
CA GLU A 194 -6.18 11.86 -4.42
C GLU A 194 -5.33 12.93 -3.72
N MET A 195 -5.12 14.07 -4.38
CA MET A 195 -4.24 15.14 -3.86
C MET A 195 -4.75 15.72 -2.53
N GLY A 196 -6.09 15.78 -2.36
CA GLY A 196 -6.71 16.17 -1.09
C GLY A 196 -6.29 15.26 0.06
N PHE A 197 -6.36 13.95 -0.13
CA PHE A 197 -5.91 12.96 0.85
C PHE A 197 -4.40 13.10 1.13
N ALA A 198 -3.57 13.18 0.09
CA ALA A 198 -2.13 13.33 0.25
C ALA A 198 -1.76 14.61 1.03
N ARG A 199 -2.49 15.71 0.82
CA ARG A 199 -2.26 16.97 1.51
C ARG A 199 -2.69 16.95 2.98
N GLU A 200 -3.80 16.26 3.28
CA GLU A 200 -4.41 16.24 4.61
C GLU A 200 -3.76 15.21 5.55
N VAL A 201 -3.41 14.03 5.02
CA VAL A 201 -3.10 12.84 5.82
C VAL A 201 -1.62 12.47 5.78
N ALA A 202 -0.92 12.75 4.67
CA ALA A 202 0.47 12.35 4.56
C ALA A 202 1.37 13.15 5.52
N THR A 203 2.36 12.49 6.10
CA THR A 203 3.46 13.12 6.84
C THR A 203 4.58 13.56 5.90
N LYS A 204 4.73 12.84 4.79
CA LYS A 204 5.71 13.11 3.72
C LYS A 204 5.09 12.81 2.36
N VAL A 205 5.38 13.63 1.37
CA VAL A 205 4.98 13.41 -0.03
C VAL A 205 6.23 13.20 -0.86
N ILE A 206 6.17 12.20 -1.75
CA ILE A 206 7.22 11.87 -2.70
C ILE A 206 6.67 12.04 -4.11
N PHE A 207 7.28 12.90 -4.89
CA PHE A 207 6.97 13.03 -6.31
C PHE A 207 7.92 12.19 -7.15
N MET A 208 7.37 11.21 -7.88
CA MET A 208 8.12 10.34 -8.77
C MET A 208 7.85 10.68 -10.24
N ALA A 209 8.92 10.78 -11.03
CA ALA A 209 8.87 10.85 -12.48
C ALA A 209 10.09 10.15 -13.08
N ASP A 210 9.90 9.48 -14.25
CA ASP A 210 10.95 8.75 -14.97
C ASP A 210 11.72 7.74 -14.09
N GLY A 211 11.02 7.05 -13.22
CA GLY A 211 11.62 6.04 -12.34
C GLY A 211 12.47 6.60 -11.20
N ARG A 212 12.41 7.89 -10.91
CA ARG A 212 13.21 8.56 -9.88
C ARG A 212 12.35 9.37 -8.93
N VAL A 213 12.83 9.53 -7.71
CA VAL A 213 12.31 10.56 -6.80
C VAL A 213 12.84 11.92 -7.29
N GLN A 214 11.95 12.79 -7.72
CA GLN A 214 12.29 14.12 -8.24
C GLN A 214 12.26 15.18 -7.16
N GLU A 215 11.32 15.05 -6.22
CA GLU A 215 11.19 15.92 -5.05
C GLU A 215 10.47 15.16 -3.94
N GLN A 216 10.85 15.43 -2.70
CA GLN A 216 10.16 14.92 -1.52
C GLN A 216 10.18 15.95 -0.40
N GLY A 217 9.16 15.92 0.44
CA GLY A 217 9.06 16.87 1.56
C GLY A 217 7.73 16.77 2.28
N ARG A 218 7.49 17.71 3.18
CA ARG A 218 6.19 17.82 3.85
C ARG A 218 5.11 18.22 2.84
N PRO A 219 3.86 17.79 3.05
CA PRO A 219 2.75 18.16 2.15
C PRO A 219 2.68 19.65 1.88
N GLU A 220 2.84 20.48 2.90
CA GLU A 220 2.82 21.94 2.78
C GLU A 220 3.85 22.43 1.76
N ASP A 221 5.09 21.94 1.82
CA ASP A 221 6.16 22.37 0.91
C ASP A 221 5.88 21.91 -0.53
N ILE A 222 5.48 20.65 -0.70
CA ILE A 222 5.24 20.03 -2.01
C ILE A 222 4.05 20.66 -2.74
N PHE A 223 2.96 20.96 -2.03
CA PHE A 223 1.74 21.47 -2.67
C PHE A 223 1.67 22.99 -2.79
N THR A 224 2.43 23.75 -2.00
CA THR A 224 2.36 25.23 -2.03
C THR A 224 3.60 25.88 -2.62
N ASN A 225 4.77 25.28 -2.49
CA ASN A 225 6.03 25.83 -2.97
C ASN A 225 6.95 24.75 -3.61
N PRO A 226 6.46 24.01 -4.61
CA PRO A 226 7.25 22.98 -5.28
C PRO A 226 8.46 23.61 -5.99
N LYS A 227 9.63 22.99 -5.82
CA LYS A 227 10.90 23.49 -6.41
C LYS A 227 11.15 22.89 -7.79
N ASN A 228 10.72 21.64 -7.99
CA ASN A 228 10.92 20.92 -9.25
C ASN A 228 9.91 21.39 -10.31
N GLU A 229 10.37 21.83 -11.48
CA GLU A 229 9.51 22.31 -12.57
C GLU A 229 8.50 21.24 -13.05
N ARG A 230 8.88 19.97 -13.06
CA ARG A 230 7.96 18.89 -13.46
C ARG A 230 6.86 18.66 -12.43
N LEU A 231 7.19 18.83 -11.13
CA LEU A 231 6.18 18.79 -10.08
C LEU A 231 5.21 19.97 -10.21
N GLN A 232 5.70 21.16 -10.49
CA GLN A 232 4.87 22.34 -10.73
C GLN A 232 3.88 22.09 -11.88
N ALA A 233 4.37 21.59 -13.02
CA ALA A 233 3.54 21.27 -14.18
C ALA A 233 2.52 20.15 -13.87
N PHE A 234 2.93 19.12 -13.14
CA PHE A 234 2.04 18.03 -12.70
C PHE A 234 0.92 18.57 -11.81
N LEU A 235 1.24 19.35 -10.77
CA LEU A 235 0.25 19.92 -9.86
C LEU A 235 -0.73 20.87 -10.56
N GLN A 236 -0.28 21.68 -11.52
CA GLN A 236 -1.15 22.53 -12.33
C GLN A 236 -2.18 21.74 -13.14
N THR A 237 -1.87 20.48 -13.49
CA THR A 237 -2.76 19.61 -14.25
C THR A 237 -3.79 18.92 -13.35
N VAL A 238 -3.40 18.50 -12.16
CA VAL A 238 -4.24 17.66 -11.27
C VAL A 238 -5.04 18.47 -10.22
N LEU A 239 -4.68 19.74 -9.98
CA LEU A 239 -5.37 20.61 -9.01
C LEU A 239 -6.37 21.58 -9.67
N LYS A 240 -6.67 21.40 -10.95
CA LYS A 240 -7.67 22.21 -11.68
C LYS A 240 -9.08 21.80 -11.37
#